data_8c796e1b484442070eb39b881a96c0e8
#
_entry.id   8c796e1b484442070eb39b881a96c0e8
#
_cell.length_a   1.000
_cell.length_b   1.000
_cell.length_c   1.000
_cell.angle_alpha   90.00
_cell.angle_beta   90.00
_cell.angle_gamma   90.00
#
_symmetry.space_group_name_H-M   'P 1'
#
loop_
_entity.id
_entity.type
_entity.pdbx_description
1 polymer ?
#
loop_
_entity_poly.entity_id
_entity_poly.type
_entity_poly.pdbx_seq_one_letter_code
_entity_poly.pdbx_strand_id
1 'polypeptide(L)'
;MTNYKTEARSRWGATDAYREHEQKTKNYTKEKWAEANDGLMAIFAEFAVCKASGASTESTEAQALVAKLQAHITENYYTCTDEILAGLGKMYVADERFRKNIDKCGEGTAEFASEAIEKALAKAHQENRLSCSYLGRNIDEGLCYDIQMISNGYILPYALSDIEIDKSLALKACETCEHKMCDVKNN
;
A
#
# COMPACT_ATOMS: atom_id res chain seq x y z
N MET A 1 7.99 32.37 -2.21
CA MET A 1 7.51 31.23 -2.99
C MET A 1 8.31 30.02 -2.57
N THR A 2 7.69 29.08 -1.87
CA THR A 2 8.36 27.83 -1.48
C THR A 2 8.64 27.05 -2.75
N ASN A 3 9.92 26.69 -2.96
CA ASN A 3 10.30 25.92 -4.13
C ASN A 3 9.91 24.43 -3.85
N TYR A 4 8.71 24.04 -4.28
CA TYR A 4 8.18 22.69 -4.09
C TYR A 4 9.17 21.58 -4.52
N LYS A 5 9.95 21.84 -5.56
CA LYS A 5 10.97 20.88 -6.02
C LYS A 5 12.08 20.67 -4.99
N THR A 6 12.51 21.74 -4.32
CA THR A 6 13.52 21.65 -3.25
C THR A 6 12.97 20.94 -2.03
N GLU A 7 11.71 21.22 -1.66
CA GLU A 7 11.03 20.54 -0.54
C GLU A 7 10.88 19.04 -0.82
N ALA A 8 10.38 18.68 -2.00
CA ALA A 8 10.23 17.28 -2.40
C ALA A 8 11.57 16.53 -2.39
N ARG A 9 12.62 17.17 -2.91
CA ARG A 9 13.97 16.58 -2.91
C ARG A 9 14.52 16.41 -1.49
N SER A 10 14.26 17.36 -0.59
CA SER A 10 14.70 17.26 0.81
C SER A 10 13.98 16.13 1.55
N ARG A 11 12.69 15.92 1.29
CA ARG A 11 11.88 14.91 1.98
C ARG A 11 12.08 13.50 1.42
N TRP A 12 12.17 13.36 0.09
CA TRP A 12 12.10 12.07 -0.60
C TRP A 12 13.25 11.78 -1.56
N GLY A 13 14.21 12.69 -1.71
CA GLY A 13 15.30 12.60 -2.72
C GLY A 13 16.15 11.34 -2.63
N ALA A 14 16.18 10.66 -1.48
CA ALA A 14 16.88 9.39 -1.28
C ALA A 14 16.05 8.16 -1.65
N THR A 15 14.73 8.31 -1.92
CA THR A 15 13.83 7.19 -2.20
C THR A 15 13.88 6.74 -3.66
N ASP A 16 13.58 5.47 -3.91
CA ASP A 16 13.47 4.93 -5.27
C ASP A 16 12.33 5.60 -6.03
N ALA A 17 11.20 5.85 -5.38
CA ALA A 17 10.06 6.54 -5.97
C ALA A 17 10.41 7.95 -6.48
N TYR A 18 11.26 8.69 -5.77
CA TYR A 18 11.72 10.00 -6.24
C TYR A 18 12.60 9.88 -7.46
N ARG A 19 13.54 8.90 -7.48
CA ARG A 19 14.41 8.64 -8.65
C ARG A 19 13.59 8.21 -9.86
N GLU A 20 12.61 7.32 -9.67
CA GLU A 20 11.70 6.88 -10.73
C GLU A 20 10.89 8.05 -11.27
N HIS A 21 10.34 8.89 -10.39
CA HIS A 21 9.63 10.11 -10.78
C HIS A 21 10.50 11.03 -11.66
N GLU A 22 11.75 11.33 -11.25
CA GLU A 22 12.64 12.17 -12.06
C GLU A 22 12.92 11.57 -13.43
N GLN A 23 13.08 10.24 -13.51
CA GLN A 23 13.32 9.56 -14.79
C GLN A 23 12.07 9.57 -15.68
N LYS A 24 10.91 9.20 -15.15
CA LYS A 24 9.65 9.10 -15.88
C LYS A 24 9.20 10.47 -16.41
N THR A 25 9.32 11.50 -15.59
CA THR A 25 8.83 12.84 -15.92
C THR A 25 9.85 13.73 -16.63
N LYS A 26 11.07 13.24 -16.85
CA LYS A 26 12.19 14.00 -17.45
C LYS A 26 11.84 14.70 -18.76
N ASN A 27 11.03 14.02 -19.58
CA ASN A 27 10.65 14.50 -20.91
C ASN A 27 9.19 14.95 -20.99
N TYR A 28 8.52 15.16 -19.86
CA TYR A 28 7.14 15.63 -19.86
C TYR A 28 7.05 17.05 -20.38
N THR A 29 6.22 17.24 -21.40
CA THR A 29 5.81 18.56 -21.87
C THR A 29 4.82 19.19 -20.89
N LYS A 30 4.52 20.48 -21.08
CA LYS A 30 3.50 21.17 -20.28
C LYS A 30 2.11 20.50 -20.42
N GLU A 31 1.81 20.05 -21.63
CA GLU A 31 0.57 19.36 -21.97
C GLU A 31 0.47 18.01 -21.25
N LYS A 32 1.58 17.24 -21.21
CA LYS A 32 1.62 15.97 -20.49
C LYS A 32 1.50 16.14 -18.96
N TRP A 33 2.12 17.20 -18.43
CA TRP A 33 1.93 17.56 -17.02
C TRP A 33 0.47 17.96 -16.71
N ALA A 34 -0.15 18.75 -17.60
CA ALA A 34 -1.55 19.12 -17.43
C ALA A 34 -2.46 17.88 -17.47
N GLU A 35 -2.28 16.99 -18.47
CA GLU A 35 -3.03 15.74 -18.59
C GLU A 35 -2.93 14.88 -17.32
N ALA A 36 -1.71 14.66 -16.81
CA ALA A 36 -1.48 13.86 -15.61
C ALA A 36 -2.12 14.49 -14.36
N ASN A 37 -2.00 15.81 -14.20
CA ASN A 37 -2.58 16.51 -13.05
C ASN A 37 -4.12 16.60 -13.15
N ASP A 38 -4.65 16.87 -14.35
CA ASP A 38 -6.10 16.94 -14.56
C ASP A 38 -6.74 15.56 -14.36
N GLY A 39 -6.08 14.48 -14.81
CA GLY A 39 -6.51 13.12 -14.54
C GLY A 39 -6.53 12.79 -13.04
N LEU A 40 -5.51 13.23 -12.30
CA LEU A 40 -5.49 13.07 -10.85
C LEU A 40 -6.65 13.81 -10.17
N MET A 41 -6.89 15.07 -10.57
CA MET A 41 -7.98 15.86 -10.00
C MET A 41 -9.36 15.33 -10.40
N ALA A 42 -9.50 14.73 -11.59
CA ALA A 42 -10.73 14.06 -12.01
C ALA A 42 -11.08 12.87 -11.08
N ILE A 43 -10.06 12.11 -10.62
CA ILE A 43 -10.28 11.02 -9.66
C ILE A 43 -10.75 11.58 -8.31
N PHE A 44 -10.19 12.69 -7.83
CA PHE A 44 -10.70 13.33 -6.62
C PHE A 44 -12.12 13.89 -6.78
N ALA A 45 -12.49 14.36 -7.97
CA ALA A 45 -13.87 14.76 -8.25
C ALA A 45 -14.83 13.55 -8.20
N GLU A 46 -14.39 12.37 -8.66
CA GLU A 46 -15.16 11.12 -8.50
C GLU A 46 -15.30 10.72 -7.02
N PHE A 47 -14.26 10.88 -6.19
CA PHE A 47 -14.36 10.69 -4.74
C PHE A 47 -15.39 11.66 -4.11
N ALA A 48 -15.40 12.92 -4.54
CA ALA A 48 -16.38 13.89 -4.06
C ALA A 48 -17.82 13.47 -4.41
N VAL A 49 -18.06 12.99 -5.62
CA VAL A 49 -19.36 12.45 -6.06
C VAL A 49 -19.74 11.22 -5.25
N CYS A 50 -18.81 10.28 -5.07
CA CYS A 50 -19.01 9.07 -4.26
C CYS A 50 -19.42 9.43 -2.82
N LYS A 51 -18.68 10.35 -2.19
CA LYS A 51 -19.00 10.88 -0.85
C LYS A 51 -20.38 11.54 -0.81
N ALA A 52 -20.70 12.38 -1.79
CA ALA A 52 -21.98 13.11 -1.85
C ALA A 52 -23.20 12.18 -2.05
N SER A 53 -23.00 11.00 -2.64
CA SER A 53 -24.04 9.97 -2.75
C SER A 53 -24.36 9.27 -1.43
N GLY A 54 -23.58 9.55 -0.36
CA GLY A 54 -23.70 8.87 0.94
C GLY A 54 -23.04 7.49 0.99
N ALA A 55 -22.23 7.15 -0.01
CA ALA A 55 -21.49 5.89 -0.03
C ALA A 55 -20.46 5.85 1.11
N SER A 56 -20.25 4.67 1.69
CA SER A 56 -19.21 4.41 2.67
C SER A 56 -17.83 4.39 2.01
N THR A 57 -16.79 4.73 2.77
CA THR A 57 -15.38 4.56 2.36
C THR A 57 -15.00 3.11 2.07
N GLU A 58 -15.77 2.14 2.57
CA GLU A 58 -15.60 0.70 2.30
C GLU A 58 -16.46 0.20 1.13
N SER A 59 -17.28 1.07 0.51
CA SER A 59 -18.12 0.68 -0.63
C SER A 59 -17.28 0.23 -1.82
N THR A 60 -17.86 -0.61 -2.67
CA THR A 60 -17.19 -1.08 -3.90
C THR A 60 -16.74 0.08 -4.78
N GLU A 61 -17.55 1.13 -4.85
CA GLU A 61 -17.27 2.34 -5.63
C GLU A 61 -16.06 3.10 -5.06
N ALA A 62 -16.04 3.35 -3.74
CA ALA A 62 -14.92 4.03 -3.08
C ALA A 62 -13.62 3.23 -3.21
N GLN A 63 -13.68 1.90 -3.06
CA GLN A 63 -12.53 1.02 -3.18
C GLN A 63 -12.01 0.94 -4.63
N ALA A 64 -12.89 0.98 -5.63
CA ALA A 64 -12.51 1.08 -7.04
C ALA A 64 -11.78 2.41 -7.34
N LEU A 65 -12.19 3.50 -6.69
CA LEU A 65 -11.51 4.80 -6.82
C LEU A 65 -10.12 4.79 -6.18
N VAL A 66 -9.92 4.07 -5.08
CA VAL A 66 -8.57 3.88 -4.49
C VAL A 66 -7.65 3.15 -5.47
N ALA A 67 -8.12 2.04 -6.07
CA ALA A 67 -7.35 1.31 -7.07
C ALA A 67 -7.05 2.18 -8.30
N LYS A 68 -8.02 2.97 -8.77
CA LYS A 68 -7.86 3.91 -9.88
C LYS A 68 -6.82 5.00 -9.56
N LEU A 69 -6.83 5.52 -8.33
CA LEU A 69 -5.86 6.51 -7.87
C LEU A 69 -4.44 5.93 -7.87
N GLN A 70 -4.26 4.75 -7.31
CA GLN A 70 -2.97 4.06 -7.25
C GLN A 70 -2.42 3.75 -8.65
N ALA A 71 -3.30 3.28 -9.55
CA ALA A 71 -2.94 3.01 -10.93
C ALA A 71 -2.54 4.30 -11.69
N HIS A 72 -3.30 5.38 -11.52
CA HIS A 72 -2.99 6.68 -12.14
C HIS A 72 -1.65 7.24 -11.69
N ILE A 73 -1.33 7.16 -10.39
CA ILE A 73 -0.04 7.58 -9.83
C ILE A 73 1.08 6.71 -10.41
N THR A 74 0.87 5.39 -10.45
CA THR A 74 1.85 4.45 -11.00
C THR A 74 2.11 4.71 -12.48
N GLU A 75 1.10 4.99 -13.25
CA GLU A 75 1.25 5.27 -14.67
C GLU A 75 1.99 6.58 -14.95
N ASN A 76 1.65 7.65 -14.23
CA ASN A 76 2.09 9.01 -14.59
C ASN A 76 3.27 9.53 -13.78
N TYR A 77 3.55 9.00 -12.59
CA TYR A 77 4.57 9.59 -11.71
C TYR A 77 5.64 8.60 -11.26
N TYR A 78 5.29 7.56 -10.54
CA TYR A 78 6.19 6.53 -9.99
C TYR A 78 5.38 5.31 -9.53
N THR A 79 6.01 4.17 -9.37
CA THR A 79 5.38 2.97 -8.83
C THR A 79 4.82 3.26 -7.43
N CYS A 80 3.49 3.27 -7.31
CA CYS A 80 2.79 3.57 -6.07
C CYS A 80 2.54 2.26 -5.31
N THR A 81 3.47 1.88 -4.43
CA THR A 81 3.28 0.73 -3.54
C THR A 81 2.24 1.04 -2.48
N ASP A 82 1.76 0.02 -1.76
CA ASP A 82 0.77 0.18 -0.70
C ASP A 82 1.29 1.08 0.43
N GLU A 83 2.59 1.00 0.76
CA GLU A 83 3.22 1.87 1.77
C GLU A 83 3.24 3.33 1.31
N ILE A 84 3.52 3.57 0.02
CA ILE A 84 3.50 4.91 -0.56
C ILE A 84 2.07 5.44 -0.57
N LEU A 85 1.09 4.62 -0.98
CA LEU A 85 -0.32 4.99 -0.99
C LEU A 85 -0.82 5.34 0.41
N ALA A 86 -0.45 4.56 1.44
CA ALA A 86 -0.73 4.86 2.84
C ALA A 86 -0.14 6.22 3.27
N GLY A 87 1.11 6.49 2.86
CA GLY A 87 1.77 7.77 3.11
C GLY A 87 1.07 8.95 2.44
N LEU A 88 0.62 8.78 1.20
CA LEU A 88 -0.15 9.78 0.46
C LEU A 88 -1.50 10.07 1.14
N GLY A 89 -2.25 9.03 1.53
CA GLY A 89 -3.52 9.20 2.25
C GLY A 89 -3.36 10.07 3.50
N LYS A 90 -2.35 9.76 4.33
CA LYS A 90 -2.03 10.57 5.52
C LYS A 90 -1.64 12.00 5.17
N MET A 91 -0.88 12.21 4.10
CA MET A 91 -0.45 13.53 3.67
C MET A 91 -1.62 14.39 3.16
N TYR A 92 -2.62 13.79 2.51
CA TYR A 92 -3.81 14.50 2.00
C TYR A 92 -4.57 15.25 3.10
N VAL A 93 -4.58 14.71 4.31
CA VAL A 93 -5.26 15.35 5.46
C VAL A 93 -4.31 16.16 6.34
N ALA A 94 -3.04 15.76 6.48
CA ALA A 94 -2.07 16.40 7.36
C ALA A 94 -1.47 17.68 6.78
N ASP A 95 -1.29 17.77 5.46
CA ASP A 95 -0.77 18.98 4.80
C ASP A 95 -1.93 19.81 4.24
N GLU A 96 -2.13 20.99 4.83
CA GLU A 96 -3.25 21.87 4.48
C GLU A 96 -3.27 22.28 2.99
N ARG A 97 -2.12 22.30 2.32
CA ARG A 97 -2.01 22.62 0.88
C ARG A 97 -2.66 21.53 0.04
N PHE A 98 -2.39 20.25 0.37
CA PHE A 98 -3.01 19.12 -0.31
C PHE A 98 -4.50 19.07 0.00
N ARG A 99 -4.88 19.14 1.28
CA ARG A 99 -6.28 19.13 1.69
C ARG A 99 -7.09 20.21 0.96
N LYS A 100 -6.66 21.46 1.00
CA LYS A 100 -7.35 22.56 0.29
C LYS A 100 -7.44 22.36 -1.23
N ASN A 101 -6.43 21.74 -1.82
CA ASN A 101 -6.46 21.49 -3.26
C ASN A 101 -7.44 20.37 -3.64
N ILE A 102 -7.50 19.30 -2.86
CA ILE A 102 -8.41 18.18 -3.06
C ILE A 102 -9.86 18.60 -2.74
N ASP A 103 -10.06 19.35 -1.68
CA ASP A 103 -11.38 19.81 -1.23
C ASP A 103 -12.01 20.85 -2.18
N LYS A 104 -11.29 21.35 -3.19
CA LYS A 104 -11.91 22.10 -4.30
C LYS A 104 -12.91 21.25 -5.10
N CYS A 105 -12.75 19.92 -5.10
CA CYS A 105 -13.68 19.00 -5.72
C CYS A 105 -14.97 18.81 -4.90
N GLY A 106 -14.90 19.08 -3.59
CA GLY A 106 -15.98 18.97 -2.62
C GLY A 106 -15.41 18.96 -1.21
N GLU A 107 -16.02 19.68 -0.29
CA GLU A 107 -15.57 19.76 1.10
C GLU A 107 -15.48 18.38 1.75
N GLY A 108 -14.33 18.08 2.40
CA GLY A 108 -14.05 16.80 3.07
C GLY A 108 -13.73 15.65 2.11
N THR A 109 -13.45 15.94 0.83
CA THR A 109 -13.01 14.89 -0.13
C THR A 109 -11.66 14.32 0.24
N ALA A 110 -10.74 15.16 0.75
CA ALA A 110 -9.43 14.71 1.19
C ALA A 110 -9.52 13.69 2.34
N GLU A 111 -10.40 13.95 3.31
CA GLU A 111 -10.65 13.05 4.44
C GLU A 111 -11.29 11.73 3.96
N PHE A 112 -12.29 11.80 3.10
CA PHE A 112 -12.96 10.63 2.54
C PHE A 112 -11.99 9.75 1.74
N ALA A 113 -11.15 10.34 0.88
CA ALA A 113 -10.15 9.62 0.10
C ALA A 113 -9.08 8.98 1.01
N SER A 114 -8.62 9.70 2.05
CA SER A 114 -7.67 9.17 3.03
C SER A 114 -8.22 7.96 3.78
N GLU A 115 -9.45 8.04 4.27
CA GLU A 115 -10.12 6.94 4.95
C GLU A 115 -10.36 5.75 4.01
N ALA A 116 -10.78 5.98 2.77
CA ALA A 116 -10.97 4.92 1.78
C ALA A 116 -9.66 4.18 1.49
N ILE A 117 -8.52 4.89 1.39
CA ILE A 117 -7.19 4.30 1.25
C ILE A 117 -6.86 3.42 2.46
N GLU A 118 -7.07 3.92 3.68
CA GLU A 118 -6.81 3.15 4.91
C GLU A 118 -7.62 1.85 4.94
N LYS A 119 -8.90 1.90 4.56
CA LYS A 119 -9.78 0.73 4.51
C LYS A 119 -9.36 -0.27 3.43
N ALA A 120 -8.95 0.22 2.24
CA ALA A 120 -8.43 -0.63 1.16
C ALA A 120 -7.22 -1.43 1.61
N LEU A 121 -6.25 -0.75 2.23
CA LEU A 121 -5.01 -1.37 2.68
C LEU A 121 -5.23 -2.33 3.85
N ALA A 122 -6.10 -1.96 4.80
CA ALA A 122 -6.47 -2.85 5.90
C ALA A 122 -7.14 -4.14 5.40
N LYS A 123 -8.00 -4.04 4.39
CA LYS A 123 -8.65 -5.18 3.76
C LYS A 123 -7.65 -6.07 3.03
N ALA A 124 -6.75 -5.49 2.22
CA ALA A 124 -5.70 -6.22 1.53
C ALA A 124 -4.79 -6.98 2.51
N HIS A 125 -4.39 -6.35 3.63
CA HIS A 125 -3.63 -7.00 4.69
C HIS A 125 -4.40 -8.15 5.36
N GLN A 126 -5.72 -8.06 5.45
CA GLN A 126 -6.55 -9.10 6.05
C GLN A 126 -6.78 -10.27 5.09
N GLU A 127 -6.94 -9.99 3.79
CA GLU A 127 -7.10 -11.02 2.74
C GLU A 127 -5.80 -11.81 2.50
N ASN A 128 -4.63 -11.22 2.72
CA ASN A 128 -3.33 -11.87 2.64
C ASN A 128 -2.93 -12.64 3.90
N ARG A 129 -3.84 -12.81 4.87
CA ARG A 129 -3.57 -13.58 6.07
C ARG A 129 -3.87 -15.05 5.87
N LEU A 130 -2.87 -15.87 6.15
CA LEU A 130 -2.94 -17.32 6.10
C LEU A 130 -3.33 -17.89 7.46
N SER A 131 -4.21 -18.90 7.49
CA SER A 131 -4.51 -19.63 8.72
C SER A 131 -3.34 -20.54 9.08
N CYS A 132 -2.66 -20.23 10.19
CA CYS A 132 -1.52 -21.02 10.65
C CYS A 132 -1.96 -22.11 11.63
N SER A 133 -1.87 -23.35 11.24
CA SER A 133 -2.21 -24.50 12.09
C SER A 133 -1.27 -24.63 13.30
N TYR A 134 -0.02 -24.19 13.19
CA TYR A 134 0.95 -24.21 14.28
C TYR A 134 0.64 -23.18 15.36
N LEU A 135 0.38 -21.93 14.97
CA LEU A 135 0.09 -20.84 15.92
C LEU A 135 -1.40 -20.74 16.31
N GLY A 136 -2.29 -21.47 15.64
CA GLY A 136 -3.74 -21.42 15.87
C GLY A 136 -4.35 -20.04 15.58
N ARG A 137 -3.72 -19.22 14.73
CA ARG A 137 -4.18 -17.88 14.38
C ARG A 137 -3.79 -17.50 12.96
N ASN A 138 -4.41 -16.45 12.44
CA ASN A 138 -4.03 -15.92 11.13
C ASN A 138 -2.69 -15.16 11.21
N ILE A 139 -1.84 -15.39 10.23
CA ILE A 139 -0.50 -14.78 10.08
C ILE A 139 -0.33 -14.27 8.65
N ASP A 140 0.64 -13.39 8.43
CA ASP A 140 1.05 -13.01 7.08
C ASP A 140 1.93 -14.08 6.44
N GLU A 141 2.09 -13.97 5.13
CA GLU A 141 2.87 -14.93 4.32
C GLU A 141 4.34 -14.96 4.74
N GLY A 142 4.91 -13.81 5.10
CA GLY A 142 6.30 -13.71 5.56
C GLY A 142 6.54 -14.51 6.83
N LEU A 143 5.69 -14.33 7.84
CA LEU A 143 5.78 -15.12 9.07
C LEU A 143 5.53 -16.62 8.82
N CYS A 144 4.61 -16.96 7.91
CA CYS A 144 4.41 -18.35 7.51
C CYS A 144 5.68 -18.95 6.90
N TYR A 145 6.34 -18.22 6.01
CA TYR A 145 7.61 -18.60 5.41
C TYR A 145 8.69 -18.79 6.47
N ASP A 146 8.88 -17.84 7.38
CA ASP A 146 9.89 -17.89 8.43
C ASP A 146 9.69 -19.09 9.36
N ILE A 147 8.44 -19.39 9.75
CA ILE A 147 8.13 -20.58 10.56
C ILE A 147 8.55 -21.85 9.82
N GLN A 148 8.25 -21.95 8.52
CA GLN A 148 8.63 -23.11 7.71
C GLN A 148 10.15 -23.23 7.57
N MET A 149 10.85 -22.12 7.38
CA MET A 149 12.32 -22.10 7.30
C MET A 149 12.99 -22.50 8.61
N ILE A 150 12.45 -22.03 9.75
CA ILE A 150 12.93 -22.42 11.08
C ILE A 150 12.65 -23.90 11.35
N SER A 151 11.44 -24.38 11.05
CA SER A 151 11.05 -25.78 11.30
C SER A 151 11.90 -26.76 10.49
N ASN A 152 12.26 -26.39 9.26
CA ASN A 152 13.14 -27.19 8.39
C ASN A 152 14.64 -27.00 8.70
N GLY A 153 14.99 -26.10 9.61
CA GLY A 153 16.37 -25.90 10.04
C GLY A 153 17.23 -25.00 9.15
N TYR A 154 16.62 -24.29 8.19
CA TYR A 154 17.34 -23.37 7.29
C TYR A 154 17.72 -22.04 7.96
N ILE A 155 16.89 -21.57 8.91
CA ILE A 155 17.19 -20.40 9.72
C ILE A 155 17.05 -20.73 11.21
N LEU A 156 17.67 -19.91 12.05
CA LEU A 156 17.69 -20.14 13.50
C LEU A 156 16.47 -19.50 14.16
N PRO A 157 15.94 -20.10 15.26
CA PRO A 157 14.71 -19.64 15.91
C PRO A 157 14.74 -18.19 16.41
N TYR A 158 15.92 -17.67 16.75
CA TYR A 158 16.06 -16.28 17.23
C TYR A 158 15.86 -15.21 16.12
N ALA A 159 15.70 -15.63 14.86
CA ALA A 159 15.32 -14.71 13.79
C ALA A 159 13.92 -14.09 14.02
N LEU A 160 13.08 -14.74 14.84
CA LEU A 160 11.78 -14.23 15.27
C LEU A 160 11.86 -13.90 16.77
N SER A 161 12.20 -12.65 17.09
CA SER A 161 12.42 -12.20 18.47
C SER A 161 11.20 -12.34 19.40
N ASP A 162 10.00 -12.32 18.82
CA ASP A 162 8.74 -12.21 19.56
C ASP A 162 7.94 -13.52 19.59
N ILE A 163 8.44 -14.59 18.94
CA ILE A 163 7.72 -15.87 18.84
C ILE A 163 8.71 -17.00 19.12
N GLU A 164 8.46 -17.75 20.19
CA GLU A 164 9.18 -18.99 20.46
C GLU A 164 8.66 -20.12 19.57
N ILE A 165 9.53 -20.71 18.74
CA ILE A 165 9.19 -21.76 17.81
C ILE A 165 9.74 -23.11 18.26
N ASP A 166 8.84 -24.03 18.61
CA ASP A 166 9.15 -25.45 18.74
C ASP A 166 9.23 -26.07 17.34
N LYS A 167 10.46 -26.40 16.91
CA LYS A 167 10.73 -26.94 15.57
C LYS A 167 9.95 -28.20 15.26
N SER A 168 9.82 -29.11 16.23
CA SER A 168 9.18 -30.41 16.02
C SER A 168 7.67 -30.27 15.83
N LEU A 169 7.06 -29.41 16.64
CA LEU A 169 5.62 -29.11 16.56
C LEU A 169 5.31 -28.30 15.30
N ALA A 170 6.14 -27.32 14.97
CA ALA A 170 5.97 -26.52 13.77
C ALA A 170 6.11 -27.37 12.50
N LEU A 171 7.14 -28.22 12.42
CA LEU A 171 7.33 -29.14 11.28
C LEU A 171 6.11 -30.02 11.07
N LYS A 172 5.62 -30.67 12.13
CA LYS A 172 4.45 -31.55 12.06
C LYS A 172 3.18 -30.82 11.63
N ALA A 173 2.96 -29.59 12.12
CA ALA A 173 1.80 -28.79 11.74
C ALA A 173 1.90 -28.29 10.29
N CYS A 174 3.10 -27.92 9.82
CA CYS A 174 3.32 -27.43 8.47
C CYS A 174 3.31 -28.55 7.41
N GLU A 175 3.62 -29.80 7.76
CA GLU A 175 3.56 -30.94 6.82
C GLU A 175 2.18 -31.15 6.21
N THR A 176 1.10 -30.89 6.97
CA THR A 176 -0.29 -31.06 6.54
C THR A 176 -1.00 -29.76 6.22
N CYS A 177 -0.31 -28.63 6.31
CA CYS A 177 -0.88 -27.30 6.08
C CYS A 177 -1.10 -27.05 4.58
N GLU A 178 -2.26 -26.52 4.21
CA GLU A 178 -2.60 -26.12 2.84
C GLU A 178 -1.68 -25.02 2.28
N HIS A 179 -1.05 -24.23 3.17
CA HIS A 179 -0.11 -23.17 2.83
C HIS A 179 1.35 -23.61 2.85
N LYS A 180 1.61 -24.92 2.81
CA LYS A 180 2.97 -25.46 2.72
C LYS A 180 3.64 -24.95 1.46
N MET A 181 4.61 -24.06 1.62
CA MET A 181 5.49 -23.66 0.53
C MET A 181 6.41 -24.83 0.18
N CYS A 182 6.22 -25.34 -1.01
CA CYS A 182 7.01 -26.34 -1.74
C CYS A 182 7.99 -27.20 -0.91
N ASP A 183 7.89 -28.51 -1.07
CA ASP A 183 8.99 -29.42 -0.74
C ASP A 183 10.27 -28.89 -1.40
N VAL A 184 11.16 -28.28 -0.61
CA VAL A 184 12.55 -28.12 -1.01
C VAL A 184 13.14 -29.53 -0.98
N LYS A 185 12.77 -30.32 -2.01
CA LYS A 185 13.41 -31.57 -2.25
C LYS A 185 14.85 -31.25 -2.63
N ASN A 186 15.75 -31.72 -1.77
CA ASN A 186 17.16 -31.82 -2.04
C ASN A 186 17.41 -32.23 -3.50
N ASN A 187 18.09 -31.38 -4.23
CA ASN A 187 18.97 -31.74 -5.30
C ASN A 187 20.38 -31.68 -4.80
#